data_00f8f9083d2eb44e89f97a4ca44ce5cd
#
_entry.id   00f8f9083d2eb44e89f97a4ca44ce5cd
#
_cell.length_a   1.000
_cell.length_b   1.000
_cell.length_c   1.000
_cell.angle_alpha   90.00
_cell.angle_beta   90.00
_cell.angle_gamma   90.00
#
_symmetry.space_group_name_H-M   'P 1'
#
loop_
_entity.id
_entity.type
_entity.pdbx_description
1 polymer ?
#
loop_
_entity_poly.entity_id
_entity_poly.type
_entity_poly.pdbx_seq_one_letter_code
_entity_poly.pdbx_strand_id
1 'polypeptide(L)'
;MILRRPYAFLIKYFKIIHVFLFGLFGFLLFSLRKIYLFLIDYVKKGTFNYTDNIAGKYVPIILIVLLFIAIISGIFIYLLMKRKEKPSLFYILLTAYSGIAFFLLIFYRNFFTSLELTSYETLTIIIYRDIMAFLYYICYFFVGVLFIRAFGFDIKKFSFEKDKRELNLDVTDNEEVELGVSVDKYDALKALRKQKRELGYYYRENDKFFNILAIVLVAGIIIFLYIHFFVNNKVYSETSTISLGNIDFKVIESFVTDKDGYQKIVSPNNNFLVMNLQINNKNDSTYYFDREIFRIAYNDNYLYPATSYCSSFSDIGNCYTPNSKIQKGNQEFILIFKISEPSFNGYFEILKNKSDNYKYERMRIKSSPIEVARENYEMNNNYFNVTNHTFVDNTSVEHNECDKDGNCVINKKNLYSDFDKKIMILTVSNISDFTEEFLENYLGIYYKVNNTIYDITSDKIDILDINENNIYITVPKIVLNQKENGLVFKTRRKAIYIKLGGNNE
;
A
#
# COMPACT_ATOMS: atom_id res chain seq x y z
N MET A 1 -5.72 -43.80 38.35
CA MET A 1 -6.69 -42.76 38.77
C MET A 1 -6.66 -41.51 37.89
N ILE A 2 -5.51 -41.06 37.43
CA ILE A 2 -5.33 -39.81 36.64
C ILE A 2 -6.07 -39.78 35.27
N LEU A 3 -6.34 -40.94 34.66
CA LEU A 3 -6.99 -41.03 33.33
C LEU A 3 -8.49 -41.28 33.38
N ARG A 4 -9.09 -41.48 34.53
CA ARG A 4 -10.51 -41.70 34.68
C ARG A 4 -11.33 -40.44 34.35
N ARG A 5 -10.85 -39.27 34.79
CA ARG A 5 -11.49 -37.98 34.56
C ARG A 5 -11.42 -37.51 33.08
N PRO A 6 -10.27 -37.52 32.38
CA PRO A 6 -10.21 -37.15 30.97
C PRO A 6 -11.07 -38.04 30.06
N TYR A 7 -11.12 -39.33 30.33
CA TYR A 7 -11.94 -40.27 29.58
C TYR A 7 -13.46 -40.05 29.82
N ALA A 8 -13.86 -39.82 31.08
CA ALA A 8 -15.22 -39.45 31.41
C ALA A 8 -15.66 -38.15 30.73
N PHE A 9 -14.80 -37.12 30.67
CA PHE A 9 -15.02 -35.90 29.96
C PHE A 9 -15.23 -36.15 28.45
N LEU A 10 -14.39 -36.97 27.83
CA LEU A 10 -14.52 -37.31 26.42
C LEU A 10 -15.83 -37.99 26.12
N ILE A 11 -16.28 -38.91 26.97
CA ILE A 11 -17.57 -39.63 26.80
C ILE A 11 -18.77 -38.67 26.98
N LYS A 12 -18.70 -37.83 28.01
CA LYS A 12 -19.78 -36.88 28.33
C LYS A 12 -20.00 -35.87 27.21
N TYR A 13 -18.90 -35.36 26.63
CA TYR A 13 -18.96 -34.33 25.60
C TYR A 13 -18.68 -34.85 24.18
N PHE A 14 -18.78 -36.14 23.96
CA PHE A 14 -18.45 -36.77 22.68
C PHE A 14 -19.14 -36.10 21.47
N LYS A 15 -20.47 -35.91 21.54
CA LYS A 15 -21.25 -35.27 20.48
C LYS A 15 -20.78 -33.82 20.25
N ILE A 16 -20.62 -33.03 21.30
CA ILE A 16 -20.21 -31.61 21.23
C ILE A 16 -18.81 -31.47 20.60
N ILE A 17 -17.89 -32.35 20.98
CA ILE A 17 -16.52 -32.33 20.40
C ILE A 17 -16.58 -32.66 18.89
N HIS A 18 -17.47 -33.58 18.47
CA HIS A 18 -17.62 -33.88 17.04
C HIS A 18 -18.31 -32.77 16.28
N VAL A 19 -19.27 -32.04 16.87
CA VAL A 19 -19.85 -30.81 16.29
C VAL A 19 -18.76 -29.76 16.08
N PHE A 20 -17.89 -29.59 17.07
CA PHE A 20 -16.75 -28.65 16.97
C PHE A 20 -15.77 -29.07 15.86
N LEU A 21 -15.36 -30.35 15.83
CA LEU A 21 -14.50 -30.89 14.76
C LEU A 21 -15.16 -30.76 13.39
N PHE A 22 -16.46 -30.98 13.28
CA PHE A 22 -17.22 -30.78 12.05
C PHE A 22 -17.14 -29.32 11.57
N GLY A 23 -17.28 -28.37 12.48
CA GLY A 23 -17.11 -26.94 12.18
C GLY A 23 -15.70 -26.60 11.68
N LEU A 24 -14.65 -27.13 12.35
CA LEU A 24 -13.27 -26.94 11.93
C LEU A 24 -13.00 -27.55 10.53
N PHE A 25 -13.53 -28.76 10.27
CA PHE A 25 -13.40 -29.40 8.96
C PHE A 25 -14.23 -28.70 7.87
N GLY A 26 -15.38 -28.15 8.21
CA GLY A 26 -16.17 -27.29 7.31
C GLY A 26 -15.40 -26.05 6.88
N PHE A 27 -14.76 -25.38 7.84
CA PHE A 27 -13.87 -24.25 7.56
C PHE A 27 -12.65 -24.66 6.72
N LEU A 28 -12.03 -25.80 7.06
CA LEU A 28 -10.91 -26.36 6.30
C LEU A 28 -11.32 -26.64 4.84
N LEU A 29 -12.46 -27.27 4.63
CA LEU A 29 -13.02 -27.58 3.30
C LEU A 29 -13.25 -26.30 2.49
N PHE A 30 -13.86 -25.27 3.10
CA PHE A 30 -14.08 -23.97 2.46
C PHE A 30 -12.75 -23.32 2.04
N SER A 31 -11.76 -23.34 2.93
CA SER A 31 -10.46 -22.71 2.68
C SER A 31 -9.65 -23.45 1.61
N LEU A 32 -9.62 -24.80 1.64
CA LEU A 32 -8.98 -25.62 0.60
C LEU A 32 -9.65 -25.43 -0.76
N ARG A 33 -10.99 -25.31 -0.80
CA ARG A 33 -11.72 -24.99 -2.03
C ARG A 33 -11.26 -23.67 -2.65
N LYS A 34 -11.06 -22.63 -1.83
CA LYS A 34 -10.59 -21.33 -2.33
C LYS A 34 -9.19 -21.43 -2.96
N ILE A 35 -8.29 -22.14 -2.31
CA ILE A 35 -6.93 -22.36 -2.84
C ILE A 35 -6.99 -23.20 -4.14
N TYR A 36 -7.80 -24.24 -4.17
CA TYR A 36 -7.97 -25.09 -5.36
C TYR A 36 -8.53 -24.30 -6.56
N LEU A 37 -9.55 -23.49 -6.36
CA LEU A 37 -10.12 -22.64 -7.42
C LEU A 37 -9.11 -21.62 -7.93
N PHE A 38 -8.30 -21.04 -7.06
CA PHE A 38 -7.23 -20.14 -7.44
C PHE A 38 -6.23 -20.84 -8.38
N LEU A 39 -5.79 -22.06 -8.04
CA LEU A 39 -4.87 -22.83 -8.89
C LEU A 39 -5.49 -23.21 -10.23
N ILE A 40 -6.80 -23.50 -10.29
CA ILE A 40 -7.52 -23.73 -11.55
C ILE A 40 -7.49 -22.48 -12.43
N ASP A 41 -7.80 -21.33 -11.86
CA ASP A 41 -7.81 -20.07 -12.60
C ASP A 41 -6.43 -19.69 -13.11
N TYR A 42 -5.40 -19.94 -12.29
CA TYR A 42 -4.02 -19.71 -12.69
C TYR A 42 -3.60 -20.58 -13.89
N VAL A 43 -3.92 -21.88 -13.87
CA VAL A 43 -3.65 -22.79 -14.99
C VAL A 43 -4.37 -22.35 -16.27
N LYS A 44 -5.60 -21.84 -16.16
CA LYS A 44 -6.39 -21.39 -17.32
C LYS A 44 -5.90 -20.09 -17.92
N LYS A 45 -5.50 -19.13 -17.10
CA LYS A 45 -5.17 -17.76 -17.53
C LYS A 45 -3.69 -17.56 -17.83
N GLY A 46 -2.81 -18.44 -17.33
CA GLY A 46 -1.34 -18.29 -17.43
C GLY A 46 -0.79 -17.06 -16.74
N THR A 47 -1.66 -16.20 -16.18
CA THR A 47 -1.33 -14.96 -15.46
C THR A 47 -2.14 -14.90 -14.19
N PHE A 48 -1.61 -14.18 -13.24
CA PHE A 48 -2.17 -14.08 -11.92
C PHE A 48 -2.38 -12.60 -11.55
N ASN A 49 -3.59 -12.26 -11.15
CA ASN A 49 -3.90 -10.94 -10.62
C ASN A 49 -3.54 -10.90 -9.14
N TYR A 50 -2.62 -10.02 -8.77
CA TYR A 50 -2.11 -9.87 -7.39
C TYR A 50 -3.18 -9.58 -6.33
N THR A 51 -4.30 -8.99 -6.70
CA THR A 51 -5.44 -8.73 -5.83
C THR A 51 -6.10 -10.01 -5.29
N ASP A 52 -5.86 -11.15 -5.92
CA ASP A 52 -6.51 -12.42 -5.64
C ASP A 52 -5.60 -13.47 -4.97
N ASN A 53 -4.47 -13.08 -4.35
CA ASN A 53 -3.63 -14.02 -3.59
C ASN A 53 -4.35 -14.54 -2.32
N ILE A 54 -5.47 -15.20 -2.58
CA ILE A 54 -6.31 -15.88 -1.60
C ILE A 54 -5.51 -16.97 -0.87
N ALA A 55 -4.53 -17.56 -1.55
CA ALA A 55 -3.73 -18.64 -1.02
C ALA A 55 -2.83 -18.20 0.15
N GLY A 56 -2.12 -17.09 0.04
CA GLY A 56 -1.31 -16.54 1.12
C GLY A 56 -2.13 -16.17 2.34
N LYS A 57 -3.40 -15.77 2.15
CA LYS A 57 -4.32 -15.45 3.23
C LYS A 57 -4.81 -16.68 4.00
N TYR A 58 -5.13 -17.77 3.30
CA TYR A 58 -5.75 -18.93 3.94
C TYR A 58 -4.73 -19.93 4.50
N VAL A 59 -3.56 -20.09 3.89
CA VAL A 59 -2.57 -21.10 4.30
C VAL A 59 -2.15 -20.98 5.79
N PRO A 60 -1.80 -19.83 6.35
CA PRO A 60 -1.43 -19.73 7.77
C PRO A 60 -2.57 -20.15 8.71
N ILE A 61 -3.80 -19.76 8.38
CA ILE A 61 -4.97 -20.09 9.20
C ILE A 61 -5.26 -21.58 9.13
N ILE A 62 -5.16 -22.19 7.94
CA ILE A 62 -5.35 -23.64 7.76
C ILE A 62 -4.32 -24.42 8.55
N LEU A 63 -3.04 -24.01 8.58
CA LEU A 63 -2.01 -24.66 9.36
C LEU A 63 -2.34 -24.70 10.86
N ILE A 64 -2.86 -23.61 11.41
CA ILE A 64 -3.31 -23.54 12.80
C ILE A 64 -4.50 -24.50 13.03
N VAL A 65 -5.48 -24.50 12.13
CA VAL A 65 -6.66 -25.39 12.23
C VAL A 65 -6.24 -26.86 12.17
N LEU A 66 -5.35 -27.22 11.26
CA LEU A 66 -4.83 -28.61 11.16
C LEU A 66 -4.08 -29.02 12.41
N LEU A 67 -3.30 -28.13 13.03
CA LEU A 67 -2.63 -28.39 14.29
C LEU A 67 -3.65 -28.70 15.41
N PHE A 68 -4.71 -27.89 15.52
CA PHE A 68 -5.79 -28.13 16.50
C PHE A 68 -6.48 -29.47 16.25
N ILE A 69 -6.80 -29.81 15.01
CA ILE A 69 -7.39 -31.09 14.65
C ILE A 69 -6.47 -32.26 15.02
N ALA A 70 -5.18 -32.15 14.74
CA ALA A 70 -4.19 -33.17 15.07
C ALA A 70 -4.07 -33.38 16.60
N ILE A 71 -4.07 -32.31 17.39
CA ILE A 71 -4.03 -32.39 18.85
C ILE A 71 -5.29 -33.07 19.39
N ILE A 72 -6.47 -32.63 18.97
CA ILE A 72 -7.75 -33.20 19.44
C ILE A 72 -7.84 -34.69 19.06
N SER A 73 -7.53 -35.03 17.81
CA SER A 73 -7.56 -36.43 17.35
C SER A 73 -6.51 -37.29 18.04
N GLY A 74 -5.31 -36.76 18.33
CA GLY A 74 -4.27 -37.42 19.10
C GLY A 74 -4.71 -37.74 20.54
N ILE A 75 -5.41 -36.81 21.20
CA ILE A 75 -6.01 -37.04 22.52
C ILE A 75 -7.06 -38.17 22.45
N PHE A 76 -7.88 -38.20 21.43
CA PHE A 76 -8.86 -39.27 21.20
C PHE A 76 -8.15 -40.64 21.03
N ILE A 77 -7.12 -40.71 20.20
CA ILE A 77 -6.35 -41.94 19.99
C ILE A 77 -5.80 -42.43 21.32
N TYR A 78 -5.12 -41.54 22.07
CA TYR A 78 -4.47 -41.91 23.34
C TYR A 78 -5.51 -42.46 24.36
N LEU A 79 -6.65 -41.80 24.52
CA LEU A 79 -7.69 -42.20 25.46
C LEU A 79 -8.42 -43.49 25.03
N LEU A 80 -8.69 -43.67 23.73
CA LEU A 80 -9.34 -44.85 23.19
C LEU A 80 -8.44 -46.08 23.17
N MET A 81 -7.14 -45.94 22.86
CA MET A 81 -6.19 -47.04 22.87
C MET A 81 -6.02 -47.66 24.25
N LYS A 82 -6.10 -46.87 25.32
CA LYS A 82 -6.00 -47.40 26.69
C LYS A 82 -7.17 -48.30 27.09
N ARG A 83 -8.31 -48.18 26.43
CA ARG A 83 -9.49 -49.03 26.71
C ARG A 83 -9.63 -50.22 25.76
N LYS A 84 -8.69 -50.44 24.84
CA LYS A 84 -8.55 -51.58 23.88
C LYS A 84 -9.81 -52.07 23.13
N GLU A 85 -11.00 -51.70 23.56
CA GLU A 85 -12.27 -52.16 23.02
C GLU A 85 -12.95 -51.18 22.02
N LYS A 86 -12.39 -49.97 21.85
CA LYS A 86 -13.04 -48.91 21.03
C LYS A 86 -12.25 -48.70 19.75
N PRO A 87 -12.95 -48.51 18.60
CA PRO A 87 -12.32 -48.32 17.32
C PRO A 87 -11.63 -46.95 17.21
N SER A 88 -10.32 -46.93 17.19
CA SER A 88 -9.48 -45.72 17.06
C SER A 88 -9.12 -45.39 15.61
N LEU A 89 -9.37 -46.32 14.65
CA LEU A 89 -8.92 -46.21 13.27
C LEU A 89 -9.28 -44.89 12.61
N PHE A 90 -10.51 -44.39 12.81
CA PHE A 90 -10.96 -43.12 12.26
C PHE A 90 -10.07 -41.93 12.73
N TYR A 91 -9.76 -41.89 14.02
CA TYR A 91 -8.92 -40.79 14.57
C TYR A 91 -7.47 -40.91 14.12
N ILE A 92 -6.98 -42.14 13.94
CA ILE A 92 -5.65 -42.38 13.34
C ILE A 92 -5.60 -41.85 11.93
N LEU A 93 -6.61 -42.15 11.10
CA LEU A 93 -6.71 -41.61 9.75
C LEU A 93 -6.87 -40.07 9.75
N LEU A 94 -7.64 -39.54 10.69
CA LEU A 94 -7.83 -38.09 10.85
C LEU A 94 -6.52 -37.38 11.20
N THR A 95 -5.75 -37.96 12.16
CA THR A 95 -4.44 -37.43 12.55
C THR A 95 -3.43 -37.54 11.42
N ALA A 96 -3.40 -38.66 10.71
CA ALA A 96 -2.52 -38.87 9.56
C ALA A 96 -2.83 -37.87 8.42
N TYR A 97 -4.11 -37.70 8.10
CA TYR A 97 -4.53 -36.69 7.12
C TYR A 97 -4.12 -35.27 7.56
N SER A 98 -4.37 -34.91 8.81
CA SER A 98 -4.00 -33.57 9.32
C SER A 98 -2.50 -33.35 9.30
N GLY A 99 -1.70 -34.36 9.62
CA GLY A 99 -0.23 -34.29 9.56
C GLY A 99 0.27 -34.15 8.11
N ILE A 100 -0.20 -35.01 7.21
CA ILE A 100 0.18 -34.93 5.78
C ILE A 100 -0.22 -33.57 5.18
N ALA A 101 -1.45 -33.14 5.42
CA ALA A 101 -1.93 -31.85 4.95
C ALA A 101 -1.12 -30.67 5.52
N PHE A 102 -0.74 -30.74 6.80
CA PHE A 102 0.08 -29.72 7.45
C PHE A 102 1.47 -29.59 6.77
N PHE A 103 2.16 -30.70 6.56
CA PHE A 103 3.46 -30.67 5.87
C PHE A 103 3.35 -30.22 4.43
N LEU A 104 2.37 -30.70 3.67
CA LEU A 104 2.15 -30.29 2.30
C LEU A 104 1.87 -28.78 2.20
N LEU A 105 1.05 -28.21 3.10
CA LEU A 105 0.75 -26.79 3.10
C LEU A 105 1.93 -25.89 3.47
N ILE A 106 2.93 -26.38 4.19
CA ILE A 106 4.19 -25.67 4.37
C ILE A 106 4.92 -25.53 3.03
N PHE A 107 4.99 -26.61 2.22
CA PHE A 107 5.55 -26.52 0.86
C PHE A 107 4.72 -25.60 -0.04
N TYR A 108 3.41 -25.62 0.05
CA TYR A 108 2.55 -24.68 -0.66
C TYR A 108 2.79 -23.23 -0.28
N ARG A 109 3.03 -22.95 0.98
CA ARG A 109 3.41 -21.61 1.42
C ARG A 109 4.63 -21.10 0.67
N ASN A 110 5.69 -21.91 0.60
CA ASN A 110 6.90 -21.57 -0.12
C ASN A 110 6.65 -21.42 -1.62
N PHE A 111 5.86 -22.31 -2.22
CA PHE A 111 5.47 -22.22 -3.62
C PHE A 111 4.71 -20.92 -3.93
N PHE A 112 3.73 -20.53 -3.13
CA PHE A 112 2.99 -19.28 -3.34
C PHE A 112 3.85 -18.03 -3.15
N THR A 113 4.83 -18.09 -2.26
CA THR A 113 5.81 -17.00 -2.10
C THR A 113 6.70 -16.86 -3.33
N SER A 114 7.08 -17.97 -3.94
CA SER A 114 7.97 -17.97 -5.11
C SER A 114 7.23 -17.75 -6.44
N LEU A 115 5.92 -17.98 -6.51
CA LEU A 115 5.08 -17.68 -7.69
C LEU A 115 5.16 -16.20 -8.14
N GLU A 116 5.46 -15.31 -7.22
CA GLU A 116 5.57 -13.88 -7.47
C GLU A 116 6.94 -13.48 -8.04
N LEU A 117 7.95 -14.31 -7.80
CA LEU A 117 9.35 -14.02 -8.16
C LEU A 117 9.83 -14.81 -9.39
N THR A 118 9.20 -15.96 -9.66
CA THR A 118 9.62 -16.89 -10.71
C THR A 118 8.43 -17.35 -11.53
N SER A 119 8.58 -17.40 -12.85
CA SER A 119 7.63 -18.06 -13.75
C SER A 119 7.83 -19.57 -13.64
N TYR A 120 6.84 -20.28 -13.16
CA TYR A 120 6.84 -21.74 -13.15
C TYR A 120 6.31 -22.32 -14.46
N GLU A 121 6.86 -23.46 -14.88
CA GLU A 121 6.30 -24.22 -15.97
C GLU A 121 4.86 -24.65 -15.64
N THR A 122 3.99 -24.62 -16.65
CA THR A 122 2.57 -24.99 -16.52
C THR A 122 2.40 -26.39 -15.89
N LEU A 123 3.30 -27.33 -16.22
CA LEU A 123 3.27 -28.69 -15.66
C LEU A 123 3.43 -28.69 -14.12
N THR A 124 4.34 -27.87 -13.60
CA THR A 124 4.57 -27.73 -12.16
C THR A 124 3.32 -27.25 -11.46
N ILE A 125 2.64 -26.25 -12.01
CA ILE A 125 1.42 -25.68 -11.43
C ILE A 125 0.27 -26.71 -11.47
N ILE A 126 0.17 -27.51 -12.54
CA ILE A 126 -0.80 -28.60 -12.65
C ILE A 126 -0.59 -29.63 -11.55
N ILE A 127 0.67 -30.03 -11.25
CA ILE A 127 0.98 -30.97 -10.17
C ILE A 127 0.52 -30.40 -8.82
N TYR A 128 0.81 -29.14 -8.51
CA TYR A 128 0.34 -28.50 -7.27
C TYR A 128 -1.18 -28.44 -7.21
N ARG A 129 -1.86 -28.11 -8.30
CA ARG A 129 -3.33 -28.14 -8.39
C ARG A 129 -3.88 -29.53 -8.06
N ASP A 130 -3.30 -30.59 -8.63
CA ASP A 130 -3.81 -31.96 -8.47
C ASP A 130 -3.59 -32.49 -7.05
N ILE A 131 -2.45 -32.16 -6.41
CA ILE A 131 -2.21 -32.47 -5.00
C ILE A 131 -3.24 -31.74 -4.12
N MET A 132 -3.53 -30.48 -4.42
CA MET A 132 -4.53 -29.72 -3.69
C MET A 132 -5.94 -30.29 -3.89
N ALA A 133 -6.28 -30.72 -5.11
CA ALA A 133 -7.53 -31.42 -5.40
C ALA A 133 -7.68 -32.69 -4.54
N PHE A 134 -6.63 -33.48 -4.42
CA PHE A 134 -6.63 -34.69 -3.59
C PHE A 134 -6.90 -34.38 -2.12
N LEU A 135 -6.22 -33.40 -1.53
CA LEU A 135 -6.48 -32.93 -0.17
C LEU A 135 -7.92 -32.44 0.00
N TYR A 136 -8.40 -31.65 -0.94
CA TYR A 136 -9.74 -31.11 -0.92
C TYR A 136 -10.82 -32.18 -0.97
N TYR A 137 -10.70 -33.17 -1.87
CA TYR A 137 -11.71 -34.25 -1.99
C TYR A 137 -11.68 -35.22 -0.81
N ILE A 138 -10.52 -35.56 -0.26
CA ILE A 138 -10.45 -36.38 0.95
C ILE A 138 -11.12 -35.68 2.14
N CYS A 139 -11.03 -34.35 2.22
CA CYS A 139 -11.67 -33.59 3.29
C CYS A 139 -13.19 -33.83 3.36
N TYR A 140 -13.87 -34.03 2.22
CA TYR A 140 -15.31 -34.38 2.22
C TYR A 140 -15.60 -35.67 2.97
N PHE A 141 -14.77 -36.71 2.83
CA PHE A 141 -14.95 -37.96 3.57
C PHE A 141 -14.96 -37.71 5.08
N PHE A 142 -13.99 -36.94 5.58
CA PHE A 142 -13.90 -36.62 7.00
C PHE A 142 -15.09 -35.76 7.46
N VAL A 143 -15.49 -34.77 6.68
CA VAL A 143 -16.69 -33.95 6.96
C VAL A 143 -17.92 -34.83 7.07
N GLY A 144 -18.14 -35.77 6.14
CA GLY A 144 -19.29 -36.70 6.17
C GLY A 144 -19.28 -37.57 7.41
N VAL A 145 -18.16 -38.19 7.77
CA VAL A 145 -18.07 -39.04 8.96
C VAL A 145 -18.23 -38.23 10.26
N LEU A 146 -17.66 -37.03 10.34
CA LEU A 146 -17.83 -36.15 11.49
C LEU A 146 -19.27 -35.66 11.64
N PHE A 147 -19.94 -35.36 10.53
CA PHE A 147 -21.37 -35.06 10.53
C PHE A 147 -22.20 -36.19 11.14
N ILE A 148 -22.01 -37.43 10.64
CA ILE A 148 -22.72 -38.61 11.17
C ILE A 148 -22.47 -38.75 12.68
N ARG A 149 -21.24 -38.54 13.15
CA ARG A 149 -20.92 -38.66 14.58
C ARG A 149 -21.43 -37.51 15.43
N ALA A 150 -21.45 -36.30 14.87
CA ALA A 150 -21.99 -35.12 15.54
C ALA A 150 -23.48 -35.22 15.78
N PHE A 151 -24.24 -35.76 14.82
CA PHE A 151 -25.68 -35.92 14.90
C PHE A 151 -26.15 -37.24 15.57
N GLY A 152 -25.17 -38.08 16.01
CA GLY A 152 -25.49 -39.17 16.92
C GLY A 152 -26.10 -40.42 16.28
N PHE A 153 -25.84 -40.68 15.00
CA PHE A 153 -26.10 -41.99 14.43
C PHE A 153 -25.32 -43.06 15.20
N ASP A 154 -26.04 -43.82 16.01
CA ASP A 154 -25.45 -44.81 16.95
C ASP A 154 -24.97 -46.03 16.18
N ILE A 155 -23.70 -46.00 15.79
CA ILE A 155 -23.03 -47.21 15.38
C ILE A 155 -22.80 -48.00 16.66
N LYS A 156 -23.40 -49.19 16.84
CA LYS A 156 -23.34 -50.06 18.03
C LYS A 156 -21.93 -50.20 18.66
N LYS A 157 -20.86 -50.02 17.87
CA LYS A 157 -19.47 -50.02 18.31
C LYS A 157 -19.03 -48.77 19.10
N PHE A 158 -19.80 -47.67 19.10
CA PHE A 158 -19.55 -46.44 19.85
C PHE A 158 -20.51 -46.21 21.01
N SER A 159 -21.26 -47.26 21.42
CA SER A 159 -22.02 -47.20 22.64
C SER A 159 -21.11 -47.13 23.85
N PHE A 160 -21.22 -46.08 24.62
CA PHE A 160 -20.45 -45.89 25.86
C PHE A 160 -21.26 -46.26 27.10
N GLU A 161 -22.35 -47.00 26.96
CA GLU A 161 -23.25 -47.34 28.07
C GLU A 161 -22.54 -48.10 29.20
N LYS A 162 -21.70 -49.09 28.87
CA LYS A 162 -20.87 -49.82 29.87
C LYS A 162 -19.92 -48.85 30.58
N ASP A 163 -19.23 -48.00 29.82
CA ASP A 163 -18.26 -47.03 30.36
C ASP A 163 -18.96 -45.98 31.24
N LYS A 164 -20.17 -45.57 30.87
CA LYS A 164 -20.99 -44.68 31.68
C LYS A 164 -21.39 -45.29 33.03
N ARG A 165 -21.79 -46.56 33.05
CA ARG A 165 -22.10 -47.28 34.29
C ARG A 165 -20.85 -47.45 35.17
N GLU A 166 -19.72 -47.86 34.61
CA GLU A 166 -18.47 -48.03 35.35
C GLU A 166 -17.92 -46.71 35.92
N LEU A 167 -18.23 -45.61 35.30
CA LEU A 167 -17.78 -44.27 35.70
C LEU A 167 -18.80 -43.57 36.63
N ASN A 168 -19.94 -44.20 36.96
CA ASN A 168 -21.06 -43.61 37.71
C ASN A 168 -21.53 -42.26 37.13
N LEU A 169 -21.52 -42.17 35.80
CA LEU A 169 -22.09 -41.03 35.12
C LEU A 169 -23.61 -41.25 35.10
N ASP A 170 -24.40 -40.42 35.81
CA ASP A 170 -25.83 -40.59 36.00
C ASP A 170 -26.59 -40.85 34.69
N VAL A 171 -27.51 -41.83 34.73
CA VAL A 171 -28.34 -42.26 33.60
C VAL A 171 -29.23 -41.11 33.09
N THR A 172 -29.49 -40.11 33.90
CA THR A 172 -30.24 -38.90 33.54
C THR A 172 -29.56 -37.99 32.52
N ASP A 173 -28.27 -38.17 32.23
CA ASP A 173 -27.57 -37.46 31.17
C ASP A 173 -27.78 -38.07 29.77
N ASN A 174 -28.62 -39.11 29.67
CA ASN A 174 -29.02 -39.76 28.41
C ASN A 174 -30.26 -39.13 27.77
N GLU A 175 -30.63 -37.89 28.06
CA GLU A 175 -31.55 -37.18 27.20
C GLU A 175 -30.89 -37.06 25.83
N GLU A 176 -31.20 -38.03 24.97
CA GLU A 176 -31.03 -37.93 23.55
C GLU A 176 -31.62 -36.58 23.16
N VAL A 177 -30.81 -35.71 22.56
CA VAL A 177 -31.33 -34.55 21.85
C VAL A 177 -32.00 -35.17 20.61
N GLU A 178 -33.18 -35.74 20.78
CA GLU A 178 -34.12 -35.87 19.67
C GLU A 178 -34.35 -34.43 19.18
N LEU A 179 -33.84 -34.12 18.02
CA LEU A 179 -34.27 -32.96 17.26
C LEU A 179 -35.68 -33.21 16.74
N GLY A 180 -36.60 -33.39 17.66
CA GLY A 180 -38.00 -33.14 17.44
C GLY A 180 -38.16 -31.64 17.30
N VAL A 181 -38.52 -31.17 16.12
CA VAL A 181 -38.83 -29.76 15.82
C VAL A 181 -40.17 -29.40 16.44
N SER A 182 -40.24 -29.44 17.78
CA SER A 182 -41.28 -28.78 18.57
C SER A 182 -40.55 -27.96 19.65
N VAL A 183 -40.20 -26.72 19.29
CA VAL A 183 -39.56 -25.79 20.22
C VAL A 183 -40.64 -25.25 21.17
N ASP A 184 -40.93 -26.01 22.23
CA ASP A 184 -41.64 -25.43 23.35
C ASP A 184 -40.67 -24.54 24.14
N LYS A 185 -40.91 -23.24 24.10
CA LYS A 185 -40.05 -22.21 24.74
C LYS A 185 -39.78 -22.49 26.23
N TYR A 186 -40.68 -23.19 26.88
CA TYR A 186 -40.59 -23.51 28.30
C TYR A 186 -39.56 -24.61 28.58
N ASP A 187 -39.50 -25.64 27.75
CA ASP A 187 -38.54 -26.74 27.89
C ASP A 187 -37.12 -26.33 27.53
N ALA A 188 -36.95 -25.45 26.54
CA ALA A 188 -35.64 -24.87 26.22
C ALA A 188 -35.07 -24.03 27.37
N LEU A 189 -35.88 -23.23 28.05
CA LEU A 189 -35.47 -22.44 29.20
C LEU A 189 -35.14 -23.31 30.43
N LYS A 190 -35.88 -24.43 30.63
CA LYS A 190 -35.62 -25.39 31.69
C LYS A 190 -34.33 -26.16 31.46
N ALA A 191 -34.05 -26.56 30.21
CA ALA A 191 -32.81 -27.19 29.80
C ALA A 191 -31.59 -26.23 29.98
N LEU A 192 -31.72 -24.95 29.56
CA LEU A 192 -30.70 -23.93 29.78
C LEU A 192 -30.39 -23.67 31.27
N ARG A 193 -31.44 -23.65 32.13
CA ARG A 193 -31.23 -23.49 33.59
C ARG A 193 -30.57 -24.70 34.22
N LYS A 194 -30.85 -25.95 33.72
CA LYS A 194 -30.18 -27.17 34.13
C LYS A 194 -28.71 -27.15 33.71
N GLN A 195 -28.42 -26.84 32.45
CA GLN A 195 -27.05 -26.71 31.93
C GLN A 195 -26.23 -25.63 32.66
N LYS A 196 -26.84 -24.47 32.97
CA LYS A 196 -26.17 -23.39 33.71
C LYS A 196 -25.76 -23.86 35.13
N ARG A 197 -26.61 -24.65 35.82
CA ARG A 197 -26.30 -25.22 37.14
C ARG A 197 -25.18 -26.26 37.05
N GLU A 198 -25.23 -27.15 36.09
CA GLU A 198 -24.21 -28.18 35.86
C GLU A 198 -22.85 -27.57 35.50
N LEU A 199 -22.81 -26.54 34.62
CA LEU A 199 -21.63 -25.75 34.34
C LEU A 199 -21.06 -25.08 35.61
N GLY A 200 -21.96 -24.56 36.48
CA GLY A 200 -21.55 -23.93 37.74
C GLY A 200 -20.91 -24.92 38.72
N TYR A 201 -21.45 -26.16 38.81
CA TYR A 201 -20.83 -27.24 39.61
C TYR A 201 -19.50 -27.70 39.02
N TYR A 202 -19.42 -27.89 37.70
CA TYR A 202 -18.19 -28.28 37.00
C TYR A 202 -17.11 -27.23 37.13
N TYR A 203 -17.46 -25.95 37.05
CA TYR A 203 -16.53 -24.86 37.31
C TYR A 203 -15.96 -24.91 38.73
N ARG A 204 -16.79 -25.08 39.74
CA ARG A 204 -16.34 -25.17 41.14
C ARG A 204 -15.46 -26.37 41.43
N GLU A 205 -15.71 -27.50 40.76
CA GLU A 205 -14.95 -28.72 40.90
C GLU A 205 -13.55 -28.62 40.22
N ASN A 206 -13.43 -27.80 39.17
CA ASN A 206 -12.22 -27.63 38.39
C ASN A 206 -11.77 -26.16 38.30
N ASP A 207 -11.99 -25.37 39.33
CA ASP A 207 -11.72 -23.95 39.39
C ASP A 207 -10.28 -23.59 38.97
N LYS A 208 -9.27 -24.34 39.46
CA LYS A 208 -7.87 -24.12 39.07
C LYS A 208 -7.62 -24.31 37.59
N PHE A 209 -8.23 -25.33 36.98
CA PHE A 209 -8.08 -25.57 35.54
C PHE A 209 -8.71 -24.44 34.71
N PHE A 210 -9.93 -24.01 35.07
CA PHE A 210 -10.60 -22.91 34.37
C PHE A 210 -9.89 -21.58 34.56
N ASN A 211 -9.35 -21.33 35.75
CA ASN A 211 -8.57 -20.13 36.00
C ASN A 211 -7.28 -20.09 35.17
N ILE A 212 -6.56 -21.21 35.08
CA ILE A 212 -5.36 -21.33 34.20
C ILE A 212 -5.76 -21.13 32.74
N LEU A 213 -6.85 -21.79 32.30
CA LEU A 213 -7.34 -21.65 30.93
C LEU A 213 -7.74 -20.20 30.61
N ALA A 214 -8.44 -19.53 31.56
CA ALA A 214 -8.81 -18.12 31.42
C ALA A 214 -7.58 -17.21 31.31
N ILE A 215 -6.55 -17.43 32.14
CA ILE A 215 -5.29 -16.67 32.10
C ILE A 215 -4.60 -16.86 30.75
N VAL A 216 -4.51 -18.09 30.25
CA VAL A 216 -3.89 -18.39 28.93
C VAL A 216 -4.67 -17.73 27.79
N LEU A 217 -6.01 -17.77 27.82
CA LEU A 217 -6.85 -17.11 26.82
C LEU A 217 -6.67 -15.59 26.86
N VAL A 218 -6.71 -14.98 28.05
CA VAL A 218 -6.50 -13.52 28.20
C VAL A 218 -5.10 -13.13 27.73
N ALA A 219 -4.06 -13.88 28.12
CA ALA A 219 -2.71 -13.64 27.63
C ALA A 219 -2.61 -13.77 26.10
N GLY A 220 -3.25 -14.78 25.51
CA GLY A 220 -3.32 -14.96 24.06
C GLY A 220 -4.02 -13.78 23.35
N ILE A 221 -5.13 -13.28 23.90
CA ILE A 221 -5.83 -12.11 23.38
C ILE A 221 -4.95 -10.85 23.48
N ILE A 222 -4.29 -10.64 24.62
CA ILE A 222 -3.39 -9.49 24.80
C ILE A 222 -2.23 -9.54 23.80
N ILE A 223 -1.59 -10.69 23.62
CA ILE A 223 -0.51 -10.89 22.64
C ILE A 223 -1.04 -10.64 21.22
N PHE A 224 -2.21 -11.17 20.89
CA PHE A 224 -2.83 -10.96 19.58
C PHE A 224 -3.11 -9.48 19.32
N LEU A 225 -3.69 -8.76 20.28
CA LEU A 225 -3.96 -7.33 20.17
C LEU A 225 -2.67 -6.53 20.05
N TYR A 226 -1.64 -6.88 20.86
CA TYR A 226 -0.34 -6.24 20.78
C TYR A 226 0.30 -6.40 19.38
N ILE A 227 0.33 -7.63 18.87
CA ILE A 227 0.86 -7.90 17.52
C ILE A 227 0.04 -7.17 16.45
N HIS A 228 -1.29 -7.19 16.57
CA HIS A 228 -2.18 -6.56 15.60
C HIS A 228 -2.00 -5.04 15.54
N PHE A 229 -2.02 -4.35 16.69
CA PHE A 229 -1.98 -2.88 16.74
C PHE A 229 -0.56 -2.31 16.64
N PHE A 230 0.42 -2.91 17.30
CA PHE A 230 1.76 -2.33 17.41
C PHE A 230 2.78 -2.88 16.42
N VAL A 231 2.63 -4.13 16.00
CA VAL A 231 3.58 -4.74 15.05
C VAL A 231 3.07 -4.68 13.62
N ASN A 232 1.80 -5.05 13.40
CA ASN A 232 1.25 -5.15 12.05
C ASN A 232 0.74 -3.84 11.46
N ASN A 233 0.29 -2.89 12.30
CA ASN A 233 -0.29 -1.61 11.87
C ASN A 233 0.58 -0.42 12.28
N LYS A 234 1.89 -0.61 12.37
CA LYS A 234 2.83 0.48 12.65
C LYS A 234 2.74 1.54 11.56
N VAL A 235 2.55 2.80 11.98
CA VAL A 235 2.58 3.97 11.10
C VAL A 235 3.86 4.75 11.40
N TYR A 236 4.63 5.00 10.36
CA TYR A 236 5.87 5.77 10.44
C TYR A 236 5.58 7.26 10.25
N SER A 237 6.41 8.11 10.85
CA SER A 237 6.41 9.55 10.56
C SER A 237 7.12 9.82 9.23
N GLU A 238 6.85 10.94 8.59
CA GLU A 238 7.40 11.33 7.29
C GLU A 238 8.94 11.32 7.24
N THR A 239 9.58 11.71 8.32
CA THR A 239 11.06 11.75 8.43
C THR A 239 11.70 10.41 8.78
N SER A 240 10.89 9.37 9.07
CA SER A 240 11.39 8.06 9.46
C SER A 240 11.91 7.27 8.26
N THR A 241 12.88 6.40 8.52
CA THR A 241 13.34 5.41 7.53
C THR A 241 12.55 4.12 7.69
N ILE A 242 11.99 3.61 6.60
CA ILE A 242 11.37 2.29 6.51
C ILE A 242 12.37 1.33 5.94
N SER A 243 12.76 0.30 6.71
CA SER A 243 13.69 -0.74 6.26
C SER A 243 12.92 -1.99 5.84
N LEU A 244 13.05 -2.38 4.59
CA LEU A 244 12.50 -3.61 4.03
C LEU A 244 13.64 -4.55 3.61
N GLY A 245 14.07 -5.39 4.53
CA GLY A 245 15.24 -6.25 4.33
C GLY A 245 16.51 -5.43 4.12
N ASN A 246 17.07 -5.49 2.92
CA ASN A 246 18.32 -4.81 2.57
C ASN A 246 18.12 -3.43 1.91
N ILE A 247 16.89 -2.94 1.86
CA ILE A 247 16.56 -1.67 1.22
C ILE A 247 15.89 -0.76 2.24
N ASP A 248 16.41 0.44 2.37
CA ASP A 248 15.84 1.50 3.20
C ASP A 248 15.17 2.54 2.31
N PHE A 249 14.02 3.02 2.76
CA PHE A 249 13.22 4.05 2.11
C PHE A 249 13.04 5.22 3.06
N LYS A 250 13.31 6.43 2.59
CA LYS A 250 13.14 7.66 3.37
C LYS A 250 12.54 8.75 2.49
N VAL A 251 11.45 9.33 2.90
CA VAL A 251 10.93 10.55 2.27
C VAL A 251 11.75 11.72 2.77
N ILE A 252 12.42 12.41 1.85
CA ILE A 252 13.23 13.60 2.17
C ILE A 252 12.32 14.80 2.31
N GLU A 253 11.43 14.96 1.34
CA GLU A 253 10.52 16.10 1.24
C GLU A 253 9.26 15.70 0.48
N SER A 254 8.15 16.33 0.84
CA SER A 254 6.90 16.22 0.09
C SER A 254 6.17 17.57 0.04
N PHE A 255 5.58 17.89 -1.09
CA PHE A 255 4.78 19.09 -1.27
C PHE A 255 3.72 18.89 -2.35
N VAL A 256 2.75 19.80 -2.40
CA VAL A 256 1.69 19.79 -3.40
C VAL A 256 1.86 21.00 -4.33
N THR A 257 1.68 20.78 -5.63
CA THR A 257 1.72 21.85 -6.64
C THR A 257 0.84 21.50 -7.85
N ASP A 258 0.30 22.51 -8.50
CA ASP A 258 -0.39 22.41 -9.79
C ASP A 258 0.51 22.81 -10.98
N LYS A 259 1.77 23.27 -10.69
CA LYS A 259 2.66 23.90 -11.66
C LYS A 259 3.95 23.10 -11.83
N ASP A 260 4.54 23.22 -13.02
CA ASP A 260 5.86 22.72 -13.36
C ASP A 260 7.01 23.61 -12.82
N GLY A 261 8.25 23.32 -13.19
CA GLY A 261 9.42 24.11 -12.84
C GLY A 261 9.38 25.55 -13.36
N TYR A 262 8.69 25.78 -14.45
CA TYR A 262 8.52 27.06 -15.12
C TYR A 262 7.26 27.83 -14.68
N GLN A 263 6.57 27.36 -13.64
CA GLN A 263 5.31 27.92 -13.12
C GLN A 263 4.11 27.81 -14.07
N LYS A 264 4.19 26.96 -15.10
CA LYS A 264 3.06 26.63 -15.97
C LYS A 264 2.16 25.59 -15.32
N ILE A 265 0.84 25.72 -15.48
CA ILE A 265 -0.12 24.74 -14.99
C ILE A 265 0.06 23.42 -15.74
N VAL A 266 0.41 22.35 -15.02
CA VAL A 266 0.65 21.02 -15.60
C VAL A 266 -0.64 20.37 -16.11
N SER A 267 -1.72 20.51 -15.35
CA SER A 267 -3.05 19.99 -15.75
C SER A 267 -4.15 20.80 -15.10
N PRO A 268 -5.12 21.31 -15.87
CA PRO A 268 -6.25 22.04 -15.33
C PRO A 268 -7.02 21.23 -14.28
N ASN A 269 -7.41 21.86 -13.18
CA ASN A 269 -8.21 21.28 -12.10
C ASN A 269 -7.56 20.08 -11.35
N ASN A 270 -6.26 19.89 -11.49
CA ASN A 270 -5.52 18.84 -10.78
C ASN A 270 -4.33 19.43 -10.03
N ASN A 271 -4.05 18.82 -8.90
CA ASN A 271 -2.83 19.05 -8.13
C ASN A 271 -1.95 17.80 -8.17
N PHE A 272 -0.70 17.97 -7.87
CA PHE A 272 0.28 16.87 -7.84
C PHE A 272 0.97 16.87 -6.49
N LEU A 273 0.85 15.75 -5.79
CA LEU A 273 1.72 15.46 -4.66
C LEU A 273 3.05 14.96 -5.22
N VAL A 274 4.09 15.72 -4.97
CA VAL A 274 5.46 15.38 -5.36
C VAL A 274 6.23 15.02 -4.11
N MET A 275 6.85 13.85 -4.12
CA MET A 275 7.67 13.36 -3.00
C MET A 275 9.07 13.02 -3.50
N ASN A 276 10.08 13.54 -2.82
CA ASN A 276 11.47 13.10 -3.02
C ASN A 276 11.75 11.92 -2.10
N LEU A 277 11.97 10.74 -2.70
CA LEU A 277 12.22 9.48 -2.03
C LEU A 277 13.69 9.09 -2.19
N GLN A 278 14.38 8.97 -1.07
CA GLN A 278 15.71 8.36 -1.02
C GLN A 278 15.58 6.85 -0.80
N ILE A 279 16.23 6.08 -1.66
CA ILE A 279 16.30 4.62 -1.60
C ILE A 279 17.76 4.24 -1.38
N ASN A 280 18.03 3.53 -0.29
CA ASN A 280 19.37 3.00 0.02
C ASN A 280 19.39 1.49 -0.13
N ASN A 281 20.03 1.00 -1.16
CA ASN A 281 20.25 -0.43 -1.35
C ASN A 281 21.59 -0.84 -0.71
N LYS A 282 21.52 -1.71 0.30
CA LYS A 282 22.70 -2.22 1.04
C LYS A 282 23.38 -3.40 0.34
N ASN A 283 22.72 -3.99 -0.67
CA ASN A 283 23.21 -5.16 -1.40
C ASN A 283 23.92 -4.77 -2.70
N ASP A 284 24.80 -5.66 -3.17
CA ASP A 284 25.43 -5.53 -4.50
C ASP A 284 24.47 -5.89 -5.66
N SER A 285 23.32 -6.49 -5.35
CA SER A 285 22.29 -6.82 -6.33
C SER A 285 21.53 -5.58 -6.76
N THR A 286 21.29 -5.44 -8.08
CA THR A 286 20.42 -4.41 -8.63
C THR A 286 18.96 -4.85 -8.49
N TYR A 287 18.12 -3.97 -7.97
CA TYR A 287 16.67 -4.23 -7.86
C TYR A 287 15.90 -3.41 -8.89
N TYR A 288 14.77 -3.99 -9.32
CA TYR A 288 13.75 -3.32 -10.11
C TYR A 288 12.43 -3.46 -9.37
N PHE A 289 11.72 -2.37 -9.19
CA PHE A 289 10.45 -2.41 -8.52
C PHE A 289 9.31 -2.17 -9.50
N ASP A 290 8.24 -2.93 -9.36
CA ASP A 290 7.01 -2.70 -10.11
C ASP A 290 6.36 -1.37 -9.70
N ARG A 291 5.51 -0.85 -10.58
CA ARG A 291 4.73 0.36 -10.33
C ARG A 291 3.92 0.30 -9.03
N GLU A 292 3.48 -0.88 -8.64
CA GLU A 292 2.58 -1.11 -7.50
C GLU A 292 3.29 -1.10 -6.14
N ILE A 293 4.63 -1.01 -6.12
CA ILE A 293 5.37 -1.00 -4.85
C ILE A 293 5.08 0.25 -4.04
N PHE A 294 4.81 1.37 -4.71
CA PHE A 294 4.51 2.65 -4.10
C PHE A 294 3.07 3.05 -4.40
N ARG A 295 2.33 3.44 -3.37
CA ARG A 295 1.01 4.01 -3.54
C ARG A 295 0.71 4.99 -2.41
N ILE A 296 -0.28 5.84 -2.61
CA ILE A 296 -0.86 6.65 -1.55
C ILE A 296 -2.30 6.23 -1.29
N ALA A 297 -2.70 6.25 -0.03
CA ALA A 297 -4.09 6.13 0.37
C ALA A 297 -4.69 7.53 0.50
N TYR A 298 -5.67 7.85 -0.35
CA TYR A 298 -6.26 9.16 -0.49
C TYR A 298 -7.76 9.04 -0.81
N ASN A 299 -8.62 9.65 0.02
CA ASN A 299 -10.09 9.64 -0.15
C ASN A 299 -10.67 8.24 -0.42
N ASP A 300 -10.35 7.28 0.46
CA ASP A 300 -10.77 5.86 0.39
C ASP A 300 -10.32 5.11 -0.89
N ASN A 301 -9.45 5.71 -1.67
CA ASN A 301 -8.86 5.11 -2.87
C ASN A 301 -7.35 4.97 -2.75
N TYR A 302 -6.78 4.12 -3.61
CA TYR A 302 -5.33 4.00 -3.75
C TYR A 302 -4.89 4.60 -5.07
N LEU A 303 -3.92 5.52 -5.01
CA LEU A 303 -3.32 6.13 -6.19
C LEU A 303 -1.88 5.66 -6.33
N TYR A 304 -1.48 5.38 -7.57
CA TYR A 304 -0.14 4.95 -7.92
C TYR A 304 0.65 6.08 -8.60
N PRO A 305 2.01 6.02 -8.63
CA PRO A 305 2.81 7.06 -9.25
C PRO A 305 2.42 7.30 -10.71
N ALA A 306 2.20 8.56 -11.05
CA ALA A 306 1.79 9.02 -12.37
C ALA A 306 3.03 9.38 -13.22
N THR A 307 3.68 8.39 -13.83
CA THR A 307 4.92 8.54 -14.59
C THR A 307 4.79 9.40 -15.86
N SER A 308 3.58 9.61 -16.36
CA SER A 308 3.32 10.48 -17.53
C SER A 308 3.63 11.95 -17.28
N TYR A 309 3.77 12.37 -16.04
CA TYR A 309 4.06 13.77 -15.66
C TYR A 309 5.53 13.97 -15.26
N CYS A 310 6.39 12.98 -15.46
CA CYS A 310 7.81 13.06 -15.06
C CYS A 310 8.56 14.25 -15.69
N SER A 311 8.29 14.56 -16.95
CA SER A 311 8.90 15.70 -17.65
C SER A 311 8.57 17.05 -17.04
N SER A 312 7.39 17.21 -16.46
CA SER A 312 6.96 18.46 -15.82
C SER A 312 7.64 18.74 -14.48
N PHE A 313 8.35 17.76 -13.93
CA PHE A 313 9.01 17.84 -12.61
C PHE A 313 10.49 17.46 -12.66
N SER A 314 11.10 17.50 -13.84
CA SER A 314 12.53 17.17 -14.05
C SER A 314 13.49 18.12 -13.31
N ASP A 315 13.02 19.32 -12.98
CA ASP A 315 13.74 20.31 -12.17
C ASP A 315 13.98 19.87 -10.71
N ILE A 316 13.20 18.90 -10.20
CA ILE A 316 13.31 18.41 -8.82
C ILE A 316 14.28 17.23 -8.73
N GLY A 317 14.32 16.37 -9.73
CA GLY A 317 15.18 15.20 -9.75
C GLY A 317 14.71 14.11 -10.70
N ASN A 318 15.36 12.96 -10.60
CA ASN A 318 15.06 11.82 -11.44
C ASN A 318 13.71 11.19 -11.07
N CYS A 319 12.81 11.10 -12.03
CA CYS A 319 11.52 10.48 -11.81
C CYS A 319 11.65 8.95 -11.70
N TYR A 320 10.97 8.39 -10.72
CA TYR A 320 10.85 6.94 -10.58
C TYR A 320 9.95 6.36 -11.69
N THR A 321 10.47 5.37 -12.38
CA THR A 321 9.72 4.57 -13.35
C THR A 321 9.87 3.08 -13.03
N PRO A 322 8.97 2.21 -13.50
CA PRO A 322 9.09 0.76 -13.29
C PRO A 322 10.41 0.15 -13.77
N ASN A 323 11.11 0.83 -14.68
CA ASN A 323 12.41 0.40 -15.21
C ASN A 323 13.60 1.03 -14.46
N SER A 324 13.35 1.83 -13.42
CA SER A 324 14.40 2.44 -12.62
C SER A 324 15.25 1.38 -11.94
N LYS A 325 16.57 1.45 -12.17
CA LYS A 325 17.56 0.54 -11.58
C LYS A 325 17.94 1.05 -10.20
N ILE A 326 17.73 0.23 -9.19
CA ILE A 326 18.17 0.54 -7.82
C ILE A 326 19.50 -0.18 -7.58
N GLN A 327 20.58 0.54 -7.79
CA GLN A 327 21.95 0.06 -7.57
C GLN A 327 22.33 0.18 -6.09
N LYS A 328 23.45 -0.41 -5.69
CA LYS A 328 24.01 -0.28 -4.34
C LYS A 328 24.25 1.18 -3.97
N GLY A 329 23.89 1.55 -2.75
CA GLY A 329 24.05 2.88 -2.18
C GLY A 329 22.77 3.70 -2.20
N ASN A 330 22.94 5.00 -1.93
CA ASN A 330 21.84 5.95 -1.88
C ASN A 330 21.51 6.48 -3.28
N GLN A 331 20.25 6.44 -3.64
CA GLN A 331 19.70 7.03 -4.85
C GLN A 331 18.44 7.80 -4.51
N GLU A 332 18.21 8.91 -5.22
CA GLU A 332 17.04 9.75 -5.02
C GLU A 332 16.15 9.70 -6.24
N PHE A 333 14.85 9.57 -5.99
CA PHE A 333 13.82 9.53 -7.01
C PHE A 333 12.64 10.38 -6.60
N ILE A 334 12.01 11.03 -7.57
CA ILE A 334 10.74 11.70 -7.34
C ILE A 334 9.57 10.76 -7.68
N LEU A 335 8.58 10.76 -6.80
CA LEU A 335 7.29 10.12 -7.00
C LEU A 335 6.22 11.19 -7.17
N ILE A 336 5.41 11.09 -8.20
CA ILE A 336 4.39 12.06 -8.54
C ILE A 336 3.02 11.38 -8.46
N PHE A 337 2.10 11.93 -7.66
CA PHE A 337 0.73 11.43 -7.56
C PHE A 337 -0.24 12.53 -7.92
N LYS A 338 -1.19 12.22 -8.80
CA LYS A 338 -2.24 13.14 -9.21
C LYS A 338 -3.34 13.15 -8.16
N ILE A 339 -3.62 14.32 -7.58
CA ILE A 339 -4.65 14.52 -6.55
C ILE A 339 -5.58 15.67 -6.94
N SER A 340 -6.73 15.78 -6.31
CA SER A 340 -7.70 16.88 -6.58
C SER A 340 -7.51 18.07 -5.64
N GLU A 341 -7.03 17.84 -4.43
CA GLU A 341 -6.93 18.86 -3.39
C GLU A 341 -5.56 19.58 -3.42
N PRO A 342 -5.51 20.86 -2.99
CA PRO A 342 -4.26 21.63 -2.95
C PRO A 342 -3.33 21.22 -1.79
N SER A 343 -3.77 20.34 -0.92
CA SER A 343 -2.98 19.77 0.18
C SER A 343 -3.19 18.27 0.28
N PHE A 344 -2.26 17.57 0.88
CA PHE A 344 -2.36 16.13 1.11
C PHE A 344 -2.21 15.80 2.60
N ASN A 345 -3.13 15.01 3.14
CA ASN A 345 -3.02 14.42 4.48
C ASN A 345 -3.49 12.97 4.40
N GLY A 346 -2.57 12.07 4.24
CA GLY A 346 -2.87 10.65 4.02
C GLY A 346 -1.69 9.76 4.34
N TYR A 347 -1.70 8.58 3.76
CA TYR A 347 -0.65 7.60 3.95
C TYR A 347 0.08 7.31 2.64
N PHE A 348 1.40 7.39 2.69
CA PHE A 348 2.25 6.78 1.69
C PHE A 348 2.51 5.34 2.11
N GLU A 349 2.33 4.42 1.21
CA GLU A 349 2.40 2.98 1.45
C GLU A 349 3.46 2.35 0.55
N ILE A 350 4.36 1.59 1.19
CA ILE A 350 5.41 0.82 0.51
C ILE A 350 5.10 -0.65 0.70
N LEU A 351 5.03 -1.41 -0.39
CA LEU A 351 4.75 -2.83 -0.37
C LEU A 351 5.90 -3.60 0.30
N LYS A 352 5.63 -4.18 1.47
CA LYS A 352 6.61 -4.95 2.24
C LYS A 352 6.83 -6.34 1.69
N ASN A 353 5.74 -7.02 1.37
CA ASN A 353 5.78 -8.39 0.89
C ASN A 353 4.56 -8.67 0.01
N LYS A 354 4.80 -9.17 -1.20
CA LYS A 354 3.76 -9.59 -2.12
C LYS A 354 3.10 -10.91 -1.69
N SER A 355 3.85 -11.79 -1.00
CA SER A 355 3.36 -13.11 -0.58
C SER A 355 2.39 -13.07 0.60
N ASP A 356 2.45 -12.05 1.46
CA ASP A 356 1.66 -11.93 2.68
C ASP A 356 0.51 -10.89 2.53
N ASN A 357 -0.43 -11.13 1.62
CA ASN A 357 -1.63 -10.31 1.45
C ASN A 357 -1.36 -8.82 1.17
N TYR A 358 -0.39 -8.47 0.31
CA TYR A 358 -0.08 -7.07 0.01
C TYR A 358 0.06 -6.24 1.30
N LYS A 359 0.93 -6.69 2.18
CA LYS A 359 1.20 -5.95 3.39
C LYS A 359 2.05 -4.73 3.07
N TYR A 360 1.50 -3.56 3.34
CA TYR A 360 2.17 -2.29 3.16
C TYR A 360 2.67 -1.77 4.50
N GLU A 361 3.88 -1.25 4.51
CA GLU A 361 4.33 -0.34 5.56
C GLU A 361 3.80 1.05 5.24
N ARG A 362 3.30 1.74 6.27
CA ARG A 362 2.58 3.00 6.14
C ARG A 362 3.36 4.15 6.75
N MET A 363 3.51 5.22 5.99
CA MET A 363 4.09 6.47 6.45
C MET A 363 3.02 7.57 6.35
N ARG A 364 2.83 8.31 7.42
CA ARG A 364 1.89 9.43 7.40
C ARG A 364 2.58 10.62 6.75
N ILE A 365 1.98 11.14 5.69
CA ILE A 365 2.44 12.30 4.94
C ILE A 365 1.44 13.44 5.12
N LYS A 366 1.97 14.62 5.40
CA LYS A 366 1.19 15.85 5.46
C LYS A 366 1.90 16.91 4.65
N SER A 367 1.42 17.13 3.43
CA SER A 367 2.01 18.08 2.49
C SER A 367 1.08 19.25 2.23
N SER A 368 1.66 20.43 2.23
CA SER A 368 1.02 21.69 1.88
C SER A 368 1.50 22.18 0.49
N PRO A 369 0.86 23.19 -0.09
CA PRO A 369 1.40 23.88 -1.25
C PRO A 369 2.82 24.36 -0.98
N ILE A 370 3.66 24.31 -2.02
CA ILE A 370 5.03 24.78 -1.91
C ILE A 370 5.04 26.29 -1.64
N GLU A 371 5.82 26.71 -0.65
CA GLU A 371 5.99 28.11 -0.35
C GLU A 371 7.06 28.71 -1.29
N VAL A 372 6.69 29.81 -1.94
CA VAL A 372 7.57 30.54 -2.84
C VAL A 372 8.17 31.72 -2.09
N ALA A 373 9.47 31.66 -1.83
CA ALA A 373 10.20 32.76 -1.23
C ALA A 373 10.22 33.97 -2.19
N ARG A 374 9.93 35.17 -1.69
CA ARG A 374 9.96 36.41 -2.48
C ARG A 374 11.19 37.23 -2.13
N GLU A 375 11.91 37.65 -3.15
CA GLU A 375 13.00 38.61 -3.03
C GLU A 375 12.72 39.82 -3.93
N ASN A 376 12.98 41.01 -3.41
CA ASN A 376 12.77 42.25 -4.14
C ASN A 376 14.11 42.97 -4.33
N TYR A 377 14.32 43.40 -5.54
CA TYR A 377 15.51 44.13 -5.93
C TYR A 377 15.14 45.43 -6.66
N GLU A 378 15.98 46.44 -6.55
CA GLU A 378 15.91 47.61 -7.42
C GLU A 378 16.56 47.32 -8.78
N MET A 379 16.37 48.21 -9.76
CA MET A 379 16.85 48.05 -11.13
C MET A 379 18.35 47.71 -11.21
N ASN A 380 19.16 48.46 -10.49
CA ASN A 380 20.61 48.20 -10.37
C ASN A 380 20.88 47.25 -9.21
N ASN A 381 21.14 46.00 -9.49
CA ASN A 381 21.38 44.97 -8.46
C ASN A 381 22.37 43.91 -8.95
N ASN A 382 22.86 43.10 -8.02
CA ASN A 382 23.87 42.06 -8.33
C ASN A 382 23.31 40.80 -8.96
N TYR A 383 21.97 40.64 -9.00
CA TYR A 383 21.37 39.44 -9.55
C TYR A 383 21.12 39.56 -11.05
N PHE A 384 20.37 40.59 -11.47
CA PHE A 384 20.08 40.88 -12.88
C PHE A 384 20.10 42.39 -13.05
N ASN A 385 21.22 42.93 -13.47
CA ASN A 385 21.49 44.34 -13.43
C ASN A 385 20.99 45.07 -14.64
N VAL A 386 19.77 45.61 -14.53
CA VAL A 386 19.15 46.44 -15.56
C VAL A 386 19.67 47.88 -15.42
N THR A 387 20.38 48.37 -16.40
CA THR A 387 20.91 49.74 -16.41
C THR A 387 20.00 50.74 -17.03
N ASN A 388 19.17 50.32 -18.01
CA ASN A 388 18.18 51.15 -18.68
C ASN A 388 17.01 50.31 -19.22
N HIS A 389 15.86 50.94 -19.40
CA HIS A 389 14.73 50.36 -20.10
C HIS A 389 13.97 51.43 -20.91
N THR A 390 13.47 51.04 -22.09
CA THR A 390 12.67 51.92 -22.96
C THR A 390 11.56 51.13 -23.61
N PHE A 391 10.45 51.84 -24.00
CA PHE A 391 9.31 51.23 -24.66
C PHE A 391 9.09 51.84 -26.04
N VAL A 392 9.01 50.98 -27.05
CA VAL A 392 8.83 51.37 -28.45
C VAL A 392 7.76 50.52 -29.13
N ASP A 393 7.19 51.03 -30.22
CA ASP A 393 6.23 50.24 -31.02
C ASP A 393 6.96 49.37 -32.07
N ASN A 394 8.11 49.82 -32.53
CA ASN A 394 9.00 49.11 -33.45
C ASN A 394 10.46 49.45 -33.19
N THR A 395 11.35 48.56 -33.55
CA THR A 395 12.80 48.79 -33.49
C THR A 395 13.52 47.86 -34.46
N SER A 396 14.80 48.06 -34.64
CA SER A 396 15.63 47.12 -35.39
C SER A 396 16.86 46.72 -34.60
N VAL A 397 17.22 45.45 -34.70
CA VAL A 397 18.39 44.85 -34.03
C VAL A 397 19.40 44.45 -35.07
N GLU A 398 20.66 44.77 -34.84
CA GLU A 398 21.75 44.39 -35.70
C GLU A 398 22.54 43.24 -35.06
N HIS A 399 22.72 42.16 -35.80
CA HIS A 399 23.53 41.03 -35.40
C HIS A 399 24.79 40.91 -36.27
N ASN A 400 25.92 40.76 -35.64
CA ASN A 400 27.16 40.48 -36.33
C ASN A 400 27.35 38.99 -36.51
N GLU A 401 27.09 38.46 -37.68
CA GLU A 401 27.34 37.05 -38.01
C GLU A 401 28.70 36.96 -38.73
N CYS A 402 29.67 36.33 -38.08
CA CYS A 402 31.00 36.11 -38.66
C CYS A 402 31.10 34.65 -39.16
N ASP A 403 31.59 34.49 -40.40
CA ASP A 403 31.89 33.18 -40.97
C ASP A 403 33.19 32.59 -40.33
N LYS A 404 33.50 31.35 -40.69
CA LYS A 404 34.70 30.65 -40.20
C LYS A 404 35.99 31.27 -40.65
N ASP A 405 35.96 32.12 -41.67
CA ASP A 405 37.09 32.81 -42.27
C ASP A 405 37.27 34.24 -41.72
N GLY A 406 36.42 34.64 -40.74
CA GLY A 406 36.48 35.92 -40.05
C GLY A 406 35.77 37.07 -40.78
N ASN A 407 35.03 36.81 -41.86
CA ASN A 407 34.22 37.84 -42.53
C ASN A 407 32.91 38.00 -41.77
N CYS A 408 32.64 39.19 -41.25
CA CYS A 408 31.42 39.47 -40.50
C CYS A 408 30.43 40.24 -41.38
N VAL A 409 29.19 39.75 -41.37
CA VAL A 409 28.04 40.42 -42.04
C VAL A 409 27.08 40.95 -40.99
N ILE A 410 26.65 42.19 -41.12
CA ILE A 410 25.65 42.78 -40.23
C ILE A 410 24.25 42.43 -40.76
N ASN A 411 23.58 41.56 -40.08
CA ASN A 411 22.17 41.23 -40.36
C ASN A 411 21.26 42.12 -39.53
N LYS A 412 20.31 42.82 -40.20
CA LYS A 412 19.37 43.72 -39.56
C LYS A 412 18.00 43.03 -39.48
N LYS A 413 17.51 42.82 -38.27
CA LYS A 413 16.20 42.22 -37.96
C LYS A 413 15.27 43.35 -37.48
N ASN A 414 14.15 43.53 -38.16
CA ASN A 414 13.11 44.49 -37.71
C ASN A 414 12.12 43.83 -36.79
N LEU A 415 11.90 44.45 -35.64
CA LEU A 415 10.98 43.97 -34.60
C LEU A 415 9.76 44.90 -34.54
N TYR A 416 8.57 44.31 -34.42
CA TYR A 416 7.29 45.01 -34.35
C TYR A 416 6.48 44.47 -33.17
N SER A 417 5.73 45.35 -32.49
CA SER A 417 4.77 44.92 -31.47
C SER A 417 3.38 44.77 -32.05
N ASP A 418 2.56 43.92 -31.43
CA ASP A 418 1.13 43.85 -31.66
C ASP A 418 0.42 45.12 -31.18
N PHE A 419 -0.82 45.35 -31.63
CA PHE A 419 -1.58 46.58 -31.35
C PHE A 419 -1.80 46.85 -29.86
N ASP A 420 -1.94 45.78 -29.03
CA ASP A 420 -2.16 45.82 -27.58
C ASP A 420 -0.89 45.70 -26.75
N LYS A 421 0.28 45.57 -27.40
CA LYS A 421 1.60 45.42 -26.76
C LYS A 421 2.52 46.57 -27.17
N LYS A 422 3.67 46.64 -26.46
CA LYS A 422 4.86 47.39 -26.86
C LYS A 422 6.09 46.54 -26.72
N ILE A 423 7.15 46.89 -27.40
CA ILE A 423 8.46 46.30 -27.20
C ILE A 423 9.12 47.02 -26.04
N MET A 424 9.50 46.30 -24.99
CA MET A 424 10.39 46.79 -23.95
C MET A 424 11.84 46.38 -24.31
N ILE A 425 12.69 47.37 -24.41
CA ILE A 425 14.11 47.16 -24.59
C ILE A 425 14.77 47.28 -23.20
N LEU A 426 15.34 46.22 -22.74
CA LEU A 426 16.10 46.14 -21.46
C LEU A 426 17.58 46.17 -21.75
N THR A 427 18.32 47.14 -21.22
CA THR A 427 19.79 47.13 -21.26
C THR A 427 20.30 46.53 -19.97
N VAL A 428 20.98 45.39 -20.07
CA VAL A 428 21.44 44.55 -18.94
C VAL A 428 22.98 44.40 -19.00
N SER A 429 23.66 44.77 -17.94
CA SER A 429 25.12 44.74 -17.92
C SER A 429 25.72 43.36 -17.67
N ASN A 430 24.97 42.42 -17.11
CA ASN A 430 25.39 41.06 -16.82
C ASN A 430 24.58 40.00 -17.55
N ILE A 431 24.13 40.31 -18.76
CA ILE A 431 23.31 39.41 -19.56
C ILE A 431 23.99 38.08 -19.88
N SER A 432 25.33 38.10 -20.02
CA SER A 432 26.15 36.91 -20.29
C SER A 432 26.11 35.86 -19.19
N ASP A 433 25.68 36.22 -17.97
CA ASP A 433 25.54 35.29 -16.84
C ASP A 433 24.29 34.41 -16.98
N PHE A 434 23.39 34.71 -17.95
CA PHE A 434 22.14 34.01 -18.16
C PHE A 434 22.08 33.39 -19.56
N THR A 435 21.61 32.14 -19.61
CA THR A 435 21.38 31.50 -20.90
C THR A 435 20.05 32.00 -21.50
N GLU A 436 19.96 32.01 -22.85
CA GLU A 436 18.74 32.37 -23.56
C GLU A 436 17.57 31.49 -23.10
N GLU A 437 17.80 30.18 -22.97
CA GLU A 437 16.81 29.21 -22.46
C GLU A 437 16.32 29.57 -21.03
N PHE A 438 17.21 30.08 -20.17
CA PHE A 438 16.81 30.52 -18.82
C PHE A 438 15.91 31.75 -18.91
N LEU A 439 16.27 32.73 -19.73
CA LEU A 439 15.46 33.94 -19.91
C LEU A 439 14.07 33.59 -20.49
N GLU A 440 14.04 32.77 -21.53
CA GLU A 440 12.78 32.32 -22.15
C GLU A 440 11.83 31.59 -21.18
N ASN A 441 12.39 30.80 -20.28
CA ASN A 441 11.60 29.98 -19.38
C ASN A 441 11.22 30.68 -18.06
N TYR A 442 12.02 31.60 -17.55
CA TYR A 442 11.84 32.16 -16.22
C TYR A 442 11.57 33.66 -16.17
N LEU A 443 11.93 34.44 -17.22
CA LEU A 443 11.72 35.86 -17.24
C LEU A 443 10.24 36.17 -17.47
N GLY A 444 9.63 36.88 -16.55
CA GLY A 444 8.29 37.37 -16.61
C GLY A 444 8.25 38.87 -16.29
N ILE A 445 7.07 39.44 -16.33
CA ILE A 445 6.80 40.83 -16.01
C ILE A 445 5.78 40.89 -14.87
N TYR A 446 5.99 41.79 -13.93
CA TYR A 446 4.98 42.06 -12.93
C TYR A 446 4.51 43.53 -12.98
N TYR A 447 3.32 43.76 -12.49
CA TYR A 447 2.77 45.09 -12.27
C TYR A 447 1.87 45.10 -11.04
N LYS A 448 1.68 46.29 -10.45
CA LYS A 448 0.95 46.41 -9.20
C LYS A 448 -0.28 47.32 -9.39
N VAL A 449 -1.43 46.80 -8.99
CA VAL A 449 -2.71 47.53 -8.99
C VAL A 449 -3.28 47.45 -7.57
N ASN A 450 -3.58 48.61 -6.97
CA ASN A 450 -4.20 48.67 -5.63
C ASN A 450 -3.53 47.75 -4.58
N ASN A 451 -2.21 47.78 -4.50
CA ASN A 451 -1.38 46.91 -3.63
C ASN A 451 -1.35 45.40 -3.96
N THR A 452 -2.04 44.96 -5.00
CA THR A 452 -1.98 43.57 -5.49
C THR A 452 -0.98 43.47 -6.63
N ILE A 453 -0.07 42.52 -6.52
CA ILE A 453 0.93 42.22 -7.56
C ILE A 453 0.31 41.22 -8.53
N TYR A 454 0.37 41.53 -9.81
CA TYR A 454 -0.02 40.67 -10.92
C TYR A 454 1.21 40.29 -11.71
N ASP A 455 1.40 39.01 -11.95
CA ASP A 455 2.54 38.48 -12.68
C ASP A 455 2.07 38.00 -14.06
N ILE A 456 2.81 38.36 -15.07
CA ILE A 456 2.70 37.83 -16.44
C ILE A 456 3.90 36.89 -16.58
N THR A 457 3.63 35.60 -16.60
CA THR A 457 4.66 34.55 -16.67
C THR A 457 5.28 34.46 -18.07
N SER A 458 6.45 33.84 -18.18
CA SER A 458 7.23 33.75 -19.43
C SER A 458 6.45 33.18 -20.63
N ASP A 459 5.44 32.34 -20.41
CA ASP A 459 4.58 31.75 -21.43
C ASP A 459 3.61 32.77 -22.08
N LYS A 460 3.49 33.98 -21.53
CA LYS A 460 2.60 35.04 -21.98
C LYS A 460 3.33 36.28 -22.52
N ILE A 461 4.63 36.24 -22.48
CA ILE A 461 5.51 37.28 -23.05
C ILE A 461 6.36 36.65 -24.14
N ASP A 462 6.63 37.40 -25.21
CA ASP A 462 7.52 36.92 -26.28
C ASP A 462 8.87 37.62 -26.14
N ILE A 463 9.96 36.88 -26.03
CA ILE A 463 11.30 37.43 -26.22
C ILE A 463 11.54 37.47 -27.71
N LEU A 464 11.61 38.69 -28.25
CA LEU A 464 11.74 38.93 -29.69
C LEU A 464 13.16 38.73 -30.15
N ASP A 465 14.12 39.15 -29.32
CA ASP A 465 15.53 39.08 -29.61
C ASP A 465 16.40 39.34 -28.37
N ILE A 466 17.61 38.84 -28.40
CA ILE A 466 18.65 39.06 -27.37
C ILE A 466 19.96 39.38 -28.09
N ASN A 467 20.60 40.51 -27.76
CA ASN A 467 21.96 40.79 -28.18
C ASN A 467 22.87 41.02 -26.98
N GLU A 468 24.12 41.40 -27.22
CA GLU A 468 25.19 41.47 -26.18
C GLU A 468 24.80 42.25 -24.91
N ASN A 469 23.95 43.27 -25.02
CA ASN A 469 23.55 44.14 -23.90
C ASN A 469 22.06 44.36 -23.74
N ASN A 470 21.25 43.92 -24.71
CA ASN A 470 19.83 44.20 -24.68
C ASN A 470 18.97 42.97 -24.87
N ILE A 471 17.84 42.99 -24.19
CA ILE A 471 16.76 41.99 -24.34
C ILE A 471 15.54 42.76 -24.87
N TYR A 472 14.91 42.20 -25.90
CA TYR A 472 13.72 42.78 -26.56
C TYR A 472 12.54 41.90 -26.26
N ILE A 473 11.61 42.37 -25.42
CA ILE A 473 10.42 41.59 -25.00
C ILE A 473 9.12 42.31 -25.30
N THR A 474 8.06 41.55 -25.58
CA THR A 474 6.73 42.12 -25.74
C THR A 474 6.10 42.34 -24.37
N VAL A 475 5.48 43.53 -24.17
CA VAL A 475 4.86 43.90 -22.91
C VAL A 475 3.43 44.42 -23.20
N PRO A 476 2.38 43.84 -22.56
CA PRO A 476 1.03 44.39 -22.69
C PRO A 476 0.94 45.81 -22.20
N LYS A 477 0.21 46.67 -22.93
CA LYS A 477 0.02 48.11 -22.62
C LYS A 477 -0.53 48.37 -21.21
N ILE A 478 -1.26 47.40 -20.63
CA ILE A 478 -1.76 47.50 -19.26
C ILE A 478 -0.65 47.68 -18.22
N VAL A 479 0.54 47.09 -18.46
CA VAL A 479 1.70 47.17 -17.57
C VAL A 479 2.26 48.58 -17.53
N LEU A 480 2.30 49.27 -18.70
CA LEU A 480 2.85 50.62 -18.85
C LEU A 480 2.05 51.67 -18.09
N ASN A 481 0.75 51.47 -17.95
CA ASN A 481 -0.16 52.37 -17.26
C ASN A 481 -0.09 52.28 -15.73
N GLN A 482 0.76 51.36 -15.19
CA GLN A 482 0.86 51.15 -13.76
C GLN A 482 2.06 51.89 -13.17
N LYS A 483 1.88 52.47 -11.97
CA LYS A 483 2.94 53.22 -11.26
C LYS A 483 4.11 52.36 -10.82
N GLU A 484 3.88 51.06 -10.61
CA GLU A 484 4.91 50.11 -10.22
C GLU A 484 4.82 48.89 -11.13
N ASN A 485 5.88 48.68 -11.86
CA ASN A 485 6.06 47.54 -12.74
C ASN A 485 7.54 47.07 -12.70
N GLY A 486 7.83 45.90 -13.24
CA GLY A 486 9.16 45.39 -13.27
C GLY A 486 9.25 43.98 -13.84
N LEU A 487 10.41 43.39 -13.67
CA LEU A 487 10.69 42.04 -14.08
C LEU A 487 10.45 41.08 -12.94
N VAL A 488 10.10 39.85 -13.26
CA VAL A 488 9.99 38.78 -12.29
C VAL A 488 10.63 37.50 -12.83
N PHE A 489 11.50 36.88 -12.03
CA PHE A 489 12.03 35.54 -12.29
C PHE A 489 11.35 34.59 -11.34
N LYS A 490 10.58 33.66 -11.86
CA LYS A 490 9.86 32.68 -11.04
C LYS A 490 10.36 31.27 -11.27
N THR A 491 10.94 30.72 -10.24
CA THR A 491 11.22 29.31 -10.13
C THR A 491 10.22 28.66 -9.16
N ARG A 492 10.24 27.36 -9.03
CA ARG A 492 9.35 26.60 -8.12
C ARG A 492 9.38 27.09 -6.66
N ARG A 493 10.54 27.53 -6.17
CA ARG A 493 10.73 27.91 -4.75
C ARG A 493 11.02 29.37 -4.52
N LYS A 494 11.32 30.13 -5.59
CA LYS A 494 11.80 31.51 -5.46
C LYS A 494 11.17 32.38 -6.54
N ALA A 495 10.71 33.55 -6.13
CA ALA A 495 10.27 34.60 -7.03
C ALA A 495 11.10 35.87 -6.76
N ILE A 496 11.84 36.31 -7.74
CA ILE A 496 12.70 37.49 -7.68
C ILE A 496 12.03 38.59 -8.46
N TYR A 497 11.69 39.67 -7.78
CA TYR A 497 11.05 40.86 -8.35
C TYR A 497 12.10 41.97 -8.49
N ILE A 498 12.28 42.50 -9.67
CA ILE A 498 13.17 43.61 -9.97
C ILE A 498 12.34 44.79 -10.41
N LYS A 499 12.27 45.82 -9.59
CA LYS A 499 11.51 47.02 -9.87
C LYS A 499 12.19 47.84 -10.97
N LEU A 500 11.49 48.06 -12.05
CA LEU A 500 11.87 49.02 -13.05
C LEU A 500 11.34 50.37 -12.59
N GLY A 501 12.16 51.39 -12.51
CA GLY A 501 11.73 52.73 -12.11
C GLY A 501 10.55 53.22 -12.97
N GLY A 502 9.59 53.91 -12.36
CA GLY A 502 8.47 54.46 -13.11
C GLY A 502 8.97 55.33 -14.25
N ASN A 503 8.25 55.31 -15.41
CA ASN A 503 8.57 56.16 -16.56
C ASN A 503 8.67 57.63 -16.08
N ASN A 504 9.90 58.14 -16.00
CA ASN A 504 10.07 59.57 -16.13
C ASN A 504 9.83 59.87 -17.60
N GLU A 505 8.66 60.47 -17.91
CA GLU A 505 8.41 61.07 -19.20
C GLU A 505 9.50 62.07 -19.56
#